data_4613bf0dbcd685da6fcc608dcd81eac6
#
_entry.id   4613bf0dbcd685da6fcc608dcd81eac6
#
_cell.length_a   1.000
_cell.length_b   1.000
_cell.length_c   1.000
_cell.angle_alpha   90.00
_cell.angle_beta   90.00
_cell.angle_gamma   90.00
#
_symmetry.space_group_name_H-M   'P 1'
#
loop_
_entity.id
_entity.type
_entity.pdbx_description
1 polymer ?
#
loop_
_entity_poly.entity_id
_entity_poly.type
_entity_poly.pdbx_seq_one_letter_code
_entity_poly.pdbx_strand_id
1 'polypeptide(L)'
;AGSDIIVYGAGAFGKELVRYVAKDTRFHLCLWTDTSYKKYQEQGIEVCAPEQILKVRFDYIVIAVTRESIAKLIKKELANKGIAENRIQCVDVEMIRKWSLPKKLRK
;
A
#
# COMPACT_ATOMS: atom_id res chain seq x y z
N ALA A 1 -3.41 -1.53 -19.08
CA ALA A 1 -3.01 -2.57 -18.18
C ALA A 1 -1.76 -2.16 -17.44
N GLY A 2 -1.87 -1.69 -16.23
CA GLY A 2 -0.75 -1.37 -15.38
C GLY A 2 -0.55 -2.47 -14.35
N SER A 3 0.38 -2.23 -13.44
CA SER A 3 0.59 -3.14 -12.33
C SER A 3 -0.53 -3.00 -11.32
N ASP A 4 -0.97 -4.12 -10.77
CA ASP A 4 -1.96 -4.12 -9.70
C ASP A 4 -1.25 -3.94 -8.38
N ILE A 5 -1.62 -2.92 -7.63
CA ILE A 5 -0.99 -2.67 -6.34
C ILE A 5 -2.00 -2.60 -5.22
N ILE A 6 -1.53 -3.00 -4.05
CA ILE A 6 -2.28 -2.88 -2.80
C ILE A 6 -1.59 -1.78 -2.00
N VAL A 7 -2.36 -0.85 -1.45
CA VAL A 7 -1.82 0.14 -0.52
C VAL A 7 -2.18 -0.29 0.89
N TYR A 8 -1.17 -0.41 1.74
CA TYR A 8 -1.34 -0.76 3.16
C TYR A 8 -1.06 0.49 3.97
N GLY A 9 -2.12 1.06 4.52
CA GLY A 9 -2.04 2.28 5.30
C GLY A 9 -3.06 3.30 4.84
N ALA A 10 -3.84 3.84 5.78
CA ALA A 10 -4.90 4.78 5.47
C ALA A 10 -4.80 6.08 6.27
N GLY A 11 -3.65 6.36 6.85
CA GLY A 11 -3.38 7.64 7.47
C GLY A 11 -3.18 8.70 6.39
N ALA A 12 -2.69 9.88 6.79
CA ALA A 12 -2.50 10.98 5.85
C ALA A 12 -1.62 10.58 4.67
N PHE A 13 -0.55 9.86 4.95
CA PHE A 13 0.39 9.40 3.94
C PHE A 13 -0.26 8.41 2.97
N GLY A 14 -1.01 7.46 3.51
CA GLY A 14 -1.70 6.48 2.67
C GLY A 14 -2.74 7.11 1.77
N LYS A 15 -3.50 8.07 2.31
CA LYS A 15 -4.50 8.79 1.52
C LYS A 15 -3.86 9.54 0.36
N GLU A 16 -2.71 10.15 0.62
CA GLU A 16 -1.99 10.89 -0.42
C GLU A 16 -1.48 9.95 -1.51
N LEU A 17 -0.95 8.81 -1.10
CA LEU A 17 -0.48 7.81 -2.05
C LEU A 17 -1.63 7.28 -2.92
N VAL A 18 -2.76 6.99 -2.30
CA VAL A 18 -3.92 6.49 -3.04
C VAL A 18 -4.39 7.50 -4.08
N ARG A 19 -4.42 8.79 -3.71
CA ARG A 19 -4.78 9.83 -4.66
C ARG A 19 -3.80 9.88 -5.83
N TYR A 20 -2.52 9.72 -5.54
CA TYR A 20 -1.50 9.73 -6.59
C TYR A 20 -1.68 8.54 -7.54
N VAL A 21 -1.85 7.36 -6.97
CA VAL A 21 -1.98 6.13 -7.76
C VAL A 21 -3.23 6.19 -8.65
N ALA A 22 -4.30 6.78 -8.14
CA ALA A 22 -5.54 6.88 -8.89
C ALA A 22 -5.39 7.70 -10.18
N LYS A 23 -4.39 8.56 -10.23
CA LYS A 23 -4.15 9.42 -11.39
C LYS A 23 -3.08 8.88 -12.33
N ASP A 24 -2.46 7.77 -11.96
CA ASP A 24 -1.34 7.22 -12.74
C ASP A 24 -1.77 5.94 -13.41
N THR A 25 -1.91 5.98 -14.74
CA THR A 25 -2.41 4.85 -15.51
C THR A 25 -1.47 3.65 -15.52
N ARG A 26 -0.23 3.82 -15.05
CA ARG A 26 0.70 2.69 -14.95
C ARG A 26 0.35 1.75 -13.81
N PHE A 27 -0.54 2.16 -12.93
CA PHE A 27 -0.90 1.37 -11.75
C PHE A 27 -2.40 1.29 -11.58
N HIS A 28 -2.84 0.18 -11.05
CA HIS A 28 -4.22 -0.05 -10.69
C HIS A 28 -4.28 -0.38 -9.21
N LEU A 29 -5.00 0.43 -8.44
CA LEU A 29 -5.20 0.15 -7.03
C LEU A 29 -6.26 -0.94 -6.90
N CYS A 30 -5.82 -2.14 -6.54
CA CYS A 30 -6.76 -3.24 -6.43
C CYS A 30 -7.28 -3.46 -5.02
N LEU A 31 -6.59 -2.91 -4.01
CA LEU A 31 -7.03 -3.01 -2.63
C LEU A 31 -6.37 -1.93 -1.78
N TRP A 32 -7.13 -1.37 -0.87
CA TRP A 32 -6.62 -0.42 0.11
C TRP A 32 -6.95 -0.98 1.47
N THR A 33 -5.95 -1.17 2.33
CA THR A 33 -6.13 -1.84 3.59
C THR A 33 -5.40 -1.13 4.72
N ASP A 34 -5.84 -1.39 5.95
CA ASP A 34 -5.22 -0.83 7.15
C ASP A 34 -5.67 -1.67 8.35
N THR A 35 -4.79 -1.83 9.33
CA THR A 35 -5.15 -2.58 10.55
C THR A 35 -6.27 -1.89 11.30
N SER A 36 -6.38 -0.57 11.18
CA SER A 36 -7.45 0.20 11.82
C SER A 36 -8.63 0.43 10.86
N TYR A 37 -8.88 -0.53 9.98
CA TYR A 37 -9.85 -0.36 8.91
C TYR A 37 -11.26 0.02 9.41
N LYS A 38 -11.67 -0.50 10.55
CA LYS A 38 -13.02 -0.18 11.07
C LYS A 38 -13.17 1.30 11.38
N LYS A 39 -12.13 1.88 11.98
CA LYS A 39 -12.13 3.30 12.31
C LYS A 39 -12.23 4.14 11.05
N TYR A 40 -11.48 3.78 10.03
CA TYR A 40 -11.49 4.52 8.78
C TYR A 40 -12.79 4.34 8.02
N GLN A 41 -13.38 3.15 8.08
CA GLN A 41 -14.68 2.93 7.46
C GLN A 41 -15.74 3.81 8.08
N GLU A 42 -15.67 4.05 9.38
CA GLU A 42 -16.60 4.96 10.07
C GLU A 42 -16.44 6.39 9.58
N GLN A 43 -15.29 6.73 9.05
CA GLN A 43 -15.03 8.05 8.48
C GLN A 43 -15.37 8.13 7.00
N GLY A 44 -15.93 7.09 6.44
CA GLY A 44 -16.30 7.07 5.03
C GLY A 44 -15.18 6.70 4.08
N ILE A 45 -14.08 6.14 4.60
CA ILE A 45 -12.94 5.75 3.79
C ILE A 45 -13.06 4.29 3.39
N GLU A 46 -12.89 4.01 2.11
CA GLU A 46 -13.09 2.66 1.58
C GLU A 46 -11.84 1.80 1.75
N VAL A 47 -11.59 1.38 2.97
CA VAL A 47 -10.50 0.48 3.29
C VAL A 47 -11.04 -0.85 3.75
N CYS A 48 -10.24 -1.89 3.60
CA CYS A 48 -10.63 -3.24 3.98
C CYS A 48 -9.68 -3.80 5.04
N ALA A 49 -10.08 -4.91 5.63
CA ALA A 49 -9.21 -5.62 6.56
C ALA A 49 -8.00 -6.19 5.82
N PRO A 50 -6.84 -6.26 6.47
CA PRO A 50 -5.64 -6.82 5.84
C PRO A 50 -5.80 -8.27 5.40
N GLU A 51 -6.70 -9.01 5.99
CA GLU A 51 -6.97 -10.39 5.60
C GLU A 51 -7.42 -10.52 4.14
N GLN A 52 -7.96 -9.46 3.58
CA GLN A 52 -8.40 -9.47 2.19
C GLN A 52 -7.24 -9.57 1.20
N ILE A 53 -6.03 -9.23 1.64
CA ILE A 53 -4.84 -9.30 0.77
C ILE A 53 -4.68 -10.68 0.15
N LEU A 54 -4.92 -11.73 0.95
CA LEU A 54 -4.72 -13.10 0.47
C LEU A 54 -5.81 -13.56 -0.49
N LYS A 55 -6.85 -12.76 -0.68
CA LYS A 55 -7.98 -13.11 -1.53
C LYS A 55 -7.97 -12.41 -2.87
N VAL A 56 -7.00 -11.53 -3.11
CA VAL A 56 -6.94 -10.78 -4.36
C VAL A 56 -5.63 -11.05 -5.07
N ARG A 57 -5.66 -10.83 -6.37
CA ARG A 57 -4.46 -10.95 -7.18
C ARG A 57 -3.79 -9.57 -7.25
N PHE A 58 -2.48 -9.52 -7.05
CA PHE A 58 -1.75 -8.26 -7.08
C PHE A 58 -0.30 -8.48 -7.48
N ASP A 59 0.35 -7.40 -7.89
CA ASP A 59 1.77 -7.44 -8.23
C ASP A 59 2.63 -6.97 -7.06
N TYR A 60 2.24 -5.86 -6.42
CA TYR A 60 3.01 -5.27 -5.32
C TYR A 60 2.11 -4.80 -4.20
N ILE A 61 2.66 -4.84 -2.97
CA ILE A 61 2.05 -4.19 -1.81
C ILE A 61 2.95 -3.02 -1.47
N VAL A 62 2.36 -1.83 -1.38
CA VAL A 62 3.09 -0.62 -0.98
C VAL A 62 2.66 -0.28 0.44
N ILE A 63 3.60 -0.34 1.37
CA ILE A 63 3.33 0.00 2.77
C ILE A 63 3.51 1.50 2.93
N ALA A 64 2.40 2.20 3.14
CA ALA A 64 2.37 3.65 3.27
C ALA A 64 2.21 4.05 4.72
N VAL A 65 3.21 3.73 5.53
CA VAL A 65 3.25 4.02 6.95
C VAL A 65 4.54 4.76 7.24
N THR A 66 4.42 5.93 7.84
CA THR A 66 5.59 6.79 8.06
C THR A 66 6.50 6.31 9.18
N ARG A 67 5.96 5.59 10.16
CA ARG A 67 6.77 5.09 11.26
C ARG A 67 7.49 3.83 10.82
N GLU A 68 8.82 3.91 10.73
CA GLU A 68 9.62 2.82 10.20
C GLU A 68 9.45 1.50 10.96
N SER A 69 9.40 1.57 12.28
CA SER A 69 9.25 0.35 13.08
C SER A 69 7.95 -0.38 12.78
N ILE A 70 6.87 0.37 12.53
CA ILE A 70 5.58 -0.23 12.20
C ILE A 70 5.60 -0.79 10.78
N ALA A 71 6.22 -0.06 9.85
CA ALA A 71 6.33 -0.55 8.48
C ALA A 71 7.09 -1.87 8.41
N LYS A 72 8.16 -1.98 9.18
CA LYS A 72 8.95 -3.22 9.23
C LYS A 72 8.15 -4.38 9.81
N LEU A 73 7.36 -4.10 10.84
CA LEU A 73 6.51 -5.12 11.45
C LEU A 73 5.47 -5.62 10.46
N ILE A 74 4.84 -4.72 9.74
CA ILE A 74 3.86 -5.09 8.73
C ILE A 74 4.51 -5.95 7.65
N LYS A 75 5.68 -5.55 7.19
CA LYS A 75 6.40 -6.31 6.17
C LYS A 75 6.69 -7.73 6.65
N LYS A 76 7.11 -7.85 7.90
CA LYS A 76 7.39 -9.17 8.47
C LYS A 76 6.14 -10.04 8.54
N GLU A 77 5.03 -9.45 8.95
CA GLU A 77 3.77 -10.18 9.03
C GLU A 77 3.32 -10.67 7.65
N LEU A 78 3.46 -9.83 6.65
CA LEU A 78 3.09 -10.21 5.28
C LEU A 78 3.99 -11.32 4.76
N ALA A 79 5.29 -11.23 5.02
CA ALA A 79 6.22 -12.27 4.63
C ALA A 79 5.88 -13.60 5.30
N ASN A 80 5.50 -13.54 6.57
CA ASN A 80 5.10 -14.75 7.32
C ASN A 80 3.85 -15.40 6.73
N LYS A 81 3.05 -14.64 6.03
CA LYS A 81 1.85 -15.17 5.37
C LYS A 81 2.14 -15.69 3.97
N GLY A 82 3.39 -15.73 3.59
CA GLY A 82 3.80 -16.30 2.31
C GLY A 82 3.98 -15.32 1.17
N ILE A 83 3.91 -14.03 1.45
CA ILE A 83 4.09 -13.03 0.39
C ILE A 83 5.59 -12.78 0.21
N ALA A 84 6.06 -12.90 -1.02
CA ALA A 84 7.48 -12.71 -1.33
C ALA A 84 7.93 -11.29 -0.98
N GLU A 85 9.09 -11.17 -0.36
CA GLU A 85 9.57 -9.87 0.09
C GLU A 85 9.80 -8.89 -1.06
N ASN A 86 10.18 -9.39 -2.23
CA ASN A 86 10.40 -8.52 -3.38
C ASN A 86 9.10 -7.92 -3.93
N ARG A 87 7.95 -8.37 -3.43
CA ARG A 87 6.65 -7.80 -3.80
C ARG A 87 6.15 -6.80 -2.77
N ILE A 88 6.93 -6.55 -1.72
CA ILE A 88 6.55 -5.63 -0.64
C ILE A 88 7.49 -4.44 -0.67
N GLN A 89 6.94 -3.24 -0.87
CA GLN A 89 7.71 -2.00 -0.92
C GLN A 89 7.29 -1.10 0.22
N CYS A 90 8.28 -0.59 0.95
CA CYS A 90 8.03 0.44 1.96
C CYS A 90 8.38 1.78 1.35
N VAL A 91 7.52 2.77 1.51
CA VAL A 91 7.79 4.11 1.01
C VAL A 91 7.92 5.06 2.20
N ASP A 92 8.81 6.03 2.08
CA ASP A 92 9.00 7.02 3.13
C ASP A 92 8.58 8.40 2.62
N VAL A 93 8.65 9.39 3.51
CA VAL A 93 8.22 10.75 3.20
C VAL A 93 9.05 11.35 2.07
N GLU A 94 10.35 11.04 2.03
CA GLU A 94 11.22 11.55 0.98
C GLU A 94 10.79 11.05 -0.39
N MET A 95 10.45 9.78 -0.46
CA MET A 95 9.99 9.20 -1.72
C MET A 95 8.72 9.88 -2.20
N ILE A 96 7.79 10.16 -1.29
CA ILE A 96 6.56 10.85 -1.66
C ILE A 96 6.85 12.25 -2.15
N ARG A 97 7.72 12.95 -1.45
CA ARG A 97 8.02 14.35 -1.76
C ARG A 97 8.65 14.51 -3.16
N LYS A 98 9.48 13.57 -3.53
CA LYS A 98 10.15 13.57 -4.84
C LYS A 98 9.42 12.69 -5.83
N TRP A 99 8.26 12.29 -5.54
CA TRP A 99 7.70 11.16 -6.17
C TRP A 99 7.31 11.39 -7.58
N SER A 100 8.05 10.83 -8.33
CA SER A 100 7.61 10.25 -9.56
C SER A 100 7.76 8.76 -9.29
N LEU A 101 6.89 8.09 -8.72
CA LEU A 101 6.92 6.68 -8.37
C LEU A 101 8.29 6.01 -8.41
N PRO A 102 8.64 5.15 -7.46
CA PRO A 102 9.94 4.47 -7.51
C PRO A 102 10.18 3.89 -8.88
N LYS A 103 11.37 4.12 -9.42
CA LYS A 103 11.68 3.65 -10.76
C LYS A 103 11.41 2.18 -10.96
N LYS A 104 11.66 1.38 -9.94
CA LYS A 104 11.44 -0.05 -10.02
C LYS A 104 9.97 -0.43 -10.16
N LEU A 105 9.06 0.48 -9.86
CA LEU A 105 7.64 0.28 -10.07
C LEU A 105 7.15 0.88 -11.38
N ARG A 106 8.03 1.57 -12.09
CA ARG A 106 7.64 2.30 -13.30
C ARG A 106 7.74 1.47 -14.57
N LYS A 107 8.24 0.32 -14.47
CA LYS A 107 8.45 -0.50 -15.66
C LYS A 107 7.18 -1.04 -16.24
#